data_269688b8c2e5398ff67927bb3eee69cd
#
_entry.id   269688b8c2e5398ff67927bb3eee69cd
#
_cell.length_a   1.000
_cell.length_b   1.000
_cell.length_c   1.000
_cell.angle_alpha   90.00
_cell.angle_beta   90.00
_cell.angle_gamma   90.00
#
_symmetry.space_group_name_H-M   'P 1'
#
loop_
_entity.id
_entity.type
_entity.pdbx_description
1 polymer ?
#
loop_
_entity_poly.entity_id
_entity_poly.type
_entity_poly.pdbx_seq_one_letter_code
_entity_poly.pdbx_strand_id
1 'polypeptide(L)' 'MDPDLENVIRQALGDALAAGRDHLGQTELAVRAVQRARPDMTASDALTAVNLVWRE' A
#
# COMPACT_ATOMS: atom_id res chain seq x y z
N MET A 1 -6.35 -10.74 5.59
CA MET A 1 -6.06 -9.29 5.78
C MET A 1 -7.37 -8.55 6.00
N ASP A 2 -7.33 -7.49 6.79
CA ASP A 2 -8.47 -6.60 7.02
C ASP A 2 -8.95 -6.02 5.67
N PRO A 3 -10.23 -6.19 5.29
CA PRO A 3 -10.74 -5.66 4.03
C PRO A 3 -10.56 -4.15 3.86
N ASP A 4 -10.66 -3.38 4.94
CA ASP A 4 -10.46 -1.94 4.88
C ASP A 4 -9.02 -1.59 4.54
N LEU A 5 -8.07 -2.30 5.14
CA LEU A 5 -6.65 -2.10 4.85
C LEU A 5 -6.34 -2.51 3.41
N GLU A 6 -6.89 -3.62 2.96
CA GLU A 6 -6.72 -4.07 1.58
C GLU A 6 -7.22 -3.01 0.59
N ASN A 7 -8.39 -2.41 0.86
CA ASN A 7 -8.94 -1.35 0.02
C ASN A 7 -8.03 -0.11 0.00
N VAL A 8 -7.45 0.27 1.15
CA VAL A 8 -6.50 1.38 1.22
C VAL A 8 -5.30 1.10 0.31
N ILE A 9 -4.76 -0.11 0.36
CA ILE A 9 -3.62 -0.50 -0.46
C ILE A 9 -3.97 -0.47 -1.94
N ARG A 10 -5.08 -1.09 -2.34
CA ARG A 10 -5.51 -1.13 -3.74
C ARG A 10 -5.77 0.26 -4.29
N GLN A 11 -6.39 1.12 -3.51
CA GLN A 11 -6.63 2.50 -3.90
C GLN A 11 -5.31 3.25 -4.12
N ALA A 12 -4.37 3.11 -3.19
CA ALA A 12 -3.07 3.78 -3.29
C ALA A 12 -2.27 3.28 -4.49
N LEU A 13 -2.28 1.98 -4.75
CA LEU A 13 -1.59 1.39 -5.90
C LEU A 13 -2.20 1.89 -7.21
N GLY A 14 -3.54 1.94 -7.29
CA GLY A 14 -4.25 2.44 -8.47
C GLY A 14 -3.96 3.91 -8.73
N ASP A 15 -3.98 4.73 -7.69
CA ASP A 15 -3.70 6.16 -7.81
C ASP A 15 -2.25 6.40 -8.27
N ALA A 16 -1.30 5.63 -7.72
CA ALA A 16 0.10 5.74 -8.10
C ALA A 16 0.32 5.31 -9.55
N LEU A 17 -0.34 4.26 -9.98
CA LEU A 17 -0.27 3.80 -11.37
C LEU A 17 -0.82 4.87 -12.31
N ALA A 18 -1.95 5.48 -11.97
CA ALA A 18 -2.56 6.54 -12.77
C ALA A 18 -1.65 7.78 -12.84
N ALA A 19 -0.83 8.01 -11.82
CA ALA A 19 0.15 9.10 -11.79
C ALA A 19 1.44 8.75 -12.55
N GLY A 20 1.53 7.58 -13.17
CA GLY A 20 2.70 7.18 -13.96
C GLY A 20 3.86 6.64 -13.10
N ARG A 21 3.61 6.24 -11.87
CA ARG A 21 4.65 5.69 -11.00
C ARG A 21 5.01 4.27 -11.40
N ASP A 22 6.29 3.92 -11.27
CA ASP A 22 6.75 2.56 -11.47
C ASP A 22 6.41 1.67 -10.26
N HIS A 23 6.82 0.40 -10.31
CA HIS A 23 6.52 -0.55 -9.23
C HIS A 23 7.02 -0.06 -7.87
N LEU A 24 8.24 0.45 -7.82
CA LEU A 24 8.82 0.96 -6.56
C LEU A 24 8.04 2.16 -6.05
N GLY A 25 7.71 3.11 -6.92
CA GLY A 25 6.93 4.29 -6.54
C GLY A 25 5.54 3.93 -6.06
N GLN A 26 4.87 2.98 -6.72
CA GLN A 26 3.57 2.49 -6.30
C GLN A 26 3.66 1.86 -4.90
N THR A 27 4.68 1.04 -4.66
CA THR A 27 4.88 0.39 -3.36
C THR A 27 5.10 1.43 -2.26
N GLU A 28 5.95 2.43 -2.51
CA GLU A 28 6.21 3.49 -1.52
C GLU A 28 4.95 4.26 -1.15
N LEU A 29 4.15 4.64 -2.14
CA LEU A 29 2.92 5.38 -1.89
C LEU A 29 1.91 4.53 -1.12
N ALA A 30 1.84 3.23 -1.44
CA ALA A 30 0.95 2.32 -0.73
C ALA A 30 1.40 2.12 0.73
N VAL A 31 2.71 1.99 0.99
CA VAL A 31 3.24 1.89 2.34
C VAL A 31 2.88 3.14 3.16
N ARG A 32 3.04 4.33 2.58
CA ARG A 32 2.66 5.58 3.25
C ARG A 32 1.17 5.64 3.55
N ALA A 33 0.34 5.19 2.61
CA ALA A 33 -1.11 5.16 2.81
C ALA A 33 -1.50 4.22 3.95
N VAL A 34 -0.85 3.06 4.05
CA VAL A 34 -1.06 2.10 5.14
C VAL A 34 -0.67 2.73 6.48
N GLN A 35 0.50 3.37 6.54
CA GLN A 35 0.97 3.99 7.78
C GLN A 35 0.07 5.15 8.21
N ARG A 36 -0.52 5.87 7.25
CA ARG A 36 -1.47 6.94 7.56
C ARG A 36 -2.76 6.38 8.14
N ALA A 37 -3.22 5.25 7.60
CA ALA A 37 -4.43 4.57 8.09
C ALA A 37 -4.18 3.83 9.41
N ARG A 38 -2.96 3.35 9.60
CA ARG A 38 -2.54 2.58 10.78
C ARG A 38 -1.23 3.15 11.33
N PRO A 39 -1.28 4.25 12.11
CA PRO A 39 -0.06 4.92 12.58
C PRO A 39 0.83 4.07 13.50
N ASP A 40 0.28 3.03 14.11
CA ASP A 40 1.00 2.08 14.95
C ASP A 40 1.79 1.04 14.14
N MET A 41 1.55 0.95 12.83
CA MET A 41 2.17 -0.04 11.98
C MET A 41 3.55 0.44 11.52
N THR A 42 4.54 -0.45 11.63
CA THR A 42 5.89 -0.12 11.15
C THR A 42 5.95 -0.12 9.63
N ALA A 43 6.97 0.53 9.07
CA ALA A 43 7.18 0.51 7.62
C ALA A 43 7.37 -0.92 7.10
N SER A 44 8.06 -1.77 7.87
CA SER A 44 8.27 -3.18 7.51
C SER A 44 6.95 -3.94 7.43
N ASP A 45 6.08 -3.76 8.42
CA ASP A 45 4.77 -4.41 8.45
C ASP A 45 3.89 -3.89 7.32
N ALA A 46 3.92 -2.59 7.06
CA ALA A 46 3.17 -1.99 5.96
C ALA A 46 3.64 -2.54 4.61
N LEU A 47 4.95 -2.69 4.43
CA LEU A 47 5.50 -3.26 3.20
C LEU A 47 5.06 -4.70 3.01
N THR A 48 5.04 -5.49 4.08
CA THR A 48 4.55 -6.88 4.04
C THR A 48 3.10 -6.92 3.57
N ALA A 49 2.25 -6.04 4.11
CA ALA A 49 0.84 -5.97 3.72
C ALA A 49 0.69 -5.60 2.24
N VAL A 50 1.45 -4.62 1.75
CA VAL A 50 1.43 -4.21 0.35
C VAL A 50 1.84 -5.37 -0.56
N ASN A 51 2.89 -6.10 -0.20
CA ASN A 51 3.36 -7.23 -0.98
C ASN A 51 2.31 -8.36 -1.04
N LEU A 52 1.55 -8.56 0.01
CA LEU A 52 0.46 -9.54 0.00
C LEU A 52 -0.62 -9.17 -1.03
N VAL A 53 -0.94 -7.90 -1.14
CA VAL A 53 -1.90 -7.43 -2.14
C VAL A 53 -1.34 -7.60 -3.55
N TRP A 54 -0.05 -7.31 -3.76
CA TRP A 54 0.59 -7.52 -5.07
C TRP A 54 0.50 -8.97 -5.56
N ARG A 55 0.49 -9.94 -4.64
CA ARG A 55 0.45 -11.36 -4.99
C ARG A 55 -0.94 -11.88 -5.34
N GLU A 56 -1.96 -11.13 -5.04
CA GLU A 56 -3.35 -11.55 -5.32
C GLU A 56 -3.73 -11.49 -6.80
#